data_3a82abbf282610a4dc902b256a89fc5d
#
_entry.id   3a82abbf282610a4dc902b256a89fc5d
#
_cell.length_a   1.000
_cell.length_b   1.000
_cell.length_c   1.000
_cell.angle_alpha   90.00
_cell.angle_beta   90.00
_cell.angle_gamma   90.00
#
_symmetry.space_group_name_H-M   'P 1'
#
loop_
_entity.id
_entity.type
_entity.pdbx_description
1 polymer ?
#
loop_
_entity_poly.entity_id
_entity_poly.type
_entity_poly.pdbx_seq_one_letter_code
_entity_poly.pdbx_strand_id
1 'polypeptide(L)'
;RVVPADLSDLRSILELATNRLAALRAELLGVPQYGPGDVGARRARALRSCEVLSDDVSAALDLDGGPVPGRKVAWTEGSTHRPSLQVAPIDVAHVLDQRLWPTRTVVLTSATVPANLPGRLGLTDHDHRFEDVGSPFDFENQSLLYCATSMPDPRDDGFLDACHDEIERLAEASGGRMLALFTSRRALDAAVEALRDRLPWRVLHQDDMPKPLLVAEFATDETSCLFGTRGLWHGIDVPG
;
A
#
# COMPACT_ATOMS: atom_id res chain seq x y z
N ARG A 1 12.25 7.95 2.17
CA ARG A 1 12.70 9.34 2.37
C ARG A 1 12.25 10.13 1.17
N VAL A 2 11.51 11.22 1.35
CA VAL A 2 11.05 12.09 0.25
C VAL A 2 12.29 12.72 -0.40
N VAL A 3 12.33 12.75 -1.71
CA VAL A 3 13.45 13.31 -2.49
C VAL A 3 13.45 14.84 -2.29
N PRO A 4 14.60 15.47 -2.00
CA PRO A 4 14.70 16.92 -1.86
C PRO A 4 14.34 17.67 -3.15
N ALA A 5 13.99 18.95 -3.02
CA ALA A 5 13.62 19.78 -4.17
C ALA A 5 14.79 20.12 -5.11
N ASP A 6 16.03 20.04 -4.64
CA ASP A 6 17.23 20.21 -5.49
C ASP A 6 17.67 18.84 -6.06
N LEU A 7 17.37 18.65 -7.33
CA LEU A 7 17.60 17.41 -8.08
C LEU A 7 18.58 17.60 -9.25
N SER A 8 19.36 18.68 -9.26
CA SER A 8 20.21 19.02 -10.41
C SER A 8 21.15 17.89 -10.86
N ASP A 9 21.82 17.24 -9.90
CA ASP A 9 22.71 16.11 -10.18
C ASP A 9 21.95 14.87 -10.66
N LEU A 10 20.81 14.57 -10.04
CA LEU A 10 19.94 13.46 -10.44
C LEU A 10 19.38 13.70 -11.84
N ARG A 11 18.96 14.93 -12.15
CA ARG A 11 18.47 15.31 -13.47
C ARG A 11 19.51 15.04 -14.56
N SER A 12 20.75 15.49 -14.35
CA SER A 12 21.83 15.27 -15.30
C SER A 12 22.09 13.77 -15.56
N ILE A 13 22.01 12.94 -14.52
CA ILE A 13 22.17 11.48 -14.64
C ILE A 13 21.00 10.88 -15.42
N LEU A 14 19.75 11.32 -15.16
CA LEU A 14 18.56 10.85 -15.87
C LEU A 14 18.57 11.25 -17.35
N GLU A 15 19.00 12.47 -17.68
CA GLU A 15 19.19 12.92 -19.07
C GLU A 15 20.24 12.08 -19.81
N LEU A 16 21.35 11.76 -19.15
CA LEU A 16 22.34 10.84 -19.70
C LEU A 16 21.75 9.44 -19.93
N ALA A 17 20.95 8.94 -19.00
CA ALA A 17 20.26 7.65 -19.14
C ALA A 17 19.29 7.66 -20.33
N THR A 18 18.52 8.74 -20.52
CA THR A 18 17.63 8.91 -21.68
C THR A 18 18.40 8.79 -23.00
N ASN A 19 19.52 9.50 -23.12
CA ASN A 19 20.36 9.47 -24.32
C ASN A 19 20.94 8.07 -24.59
N ARG A 20 21.35 7.36 -23.54
CA ARG A 20 21.87 6.00 -23.65
C ARG A 20 20.81 4.99 -24.05
N LEU A 21 19.61 5.11 -23.49
CA LEU A 21 18.45 4.24 -23.86
C LEU A 21 18.02 4.49 -25.31
N ALA A 22 18.01 5.74 -25.77
CA ALA A 22 17.71 6.06 -27.16
C ALA A 22 18.74 5.46 -28.13
N ALA A 23 20.04 5.56 -27.82
CA ALA A 23 21.10 4.94 -28.61
C ALA A 23 20.96 3.41 -28.63
N LEU A 24 20.77 2.77 -27.49
CA LEU A 24 20.57 1.31 -27.40
C LEU A 24 19.34 0.86 -28.20
N ARG A 25 18.24 1.60 -28.13
CA ARG A 25 17.05 1.31 -28.92
C ARG A 25 17.32 1.38 -30.42
N ALA A 26 18.07 2.37 -30.87
CA ALA A 26 18.46 2.51 -32.28
C ALA A 26 19.28 1.31 -32.75
N GLU A 27 20.27 0.86 -31.97
CA GLU A 27 21.06 -0.34 -32.26
C GLU A 27 20.20 -1.60 -32.31
N LEU A 28 19.29 -1.78 -31.35
CA LEU A 28 18.39 -2.92 -31.32
C LEU A 28 17.43 -2.94 -32.52
N LEU A 29 17.02 -1.79 -33.04
CA LEU A 29 16.21 -1.71 -34.26
C LEU A 29 16.98 -2.17 -35.50
N GLY A 30 18.31 -2.02 -35.53
CA GLY A 30 19.20 -2.51 -36.56
C GLY A 30 19.41 -4.04 -36.54
N VAL A 31 19.12 -4.71 -35.42
CA VAL A 31 19.25 -6.17 -35.31
C VAL A 31 18.12 -6.85 -36.14
N PRO A 32 18.41 -7.87 -36.97
CA PRO A 32 17.39 -8.59 -37.72
C PRO A 32 16.28 -9.17 -36.83
N GLN A 33 15.05 -9.09 -37.34
CA GLN A 33 13.89 -9.64 -36.63
C GLN A 33 13.86 -11.18 -36.71
N TYR A 34 14.46 -11.72 -37.76
CA TYR A 34 14.56 -13.15 -38.02
C TYR A 34 16.02 -13.56 -38.12
N GLY A 35 16.38 -14.68 -37.52
CA GLY A 35 17.75 -15.22 -37.54
C GLY A 35 17.83 -16.57 -36.84
N PRO A 36 19.00 -17.25 -36.92
CA PRO A 36 19.21 -18.50 -36.22
C PRO A 36 19.07 -18.36 -34.72
N GLY A 37 18.42 -19.32 -34.08
CA GLY A 37 18.15 -19.27 -32.62
C GLY A 37 17.06 -18.30 -32.26
N ASP A 38 17.12 -17.75 -31.03
CA ASP A 38 16.09 -16.94 -30.39
C ASP A 38 16.34 -15.40 -30.56
N VAL A 39 17.01 -15.00 -31.66
CA VAL A 39 17.42 -13.60 -31.87
C VAL A 39 16.23 -12.65 -31.90
N GLY A 40 15.17 -13.00 -32.64
CA GLY A 40 13.97 -12.17 -32.74
C GLY A 40 13.25 -11.97 -31.40
N ALA A 41 13.10 -13.03 -30.61
CA ALA A 41 12.48 -12.95 -29.30
C ALA A 41 13.33 -12.16 -28.30
N ARG A 42 14.65 -12.32 -28.33
CA ARG A 42 15.59 -11.52 -27.52
C ARG A 42 15.52 -10.04 -27.87
N ARG A 43 15.54 -9.73 -29.19
CA ARG A 43 15.37 -8.35 -29.67
C ARG A 43 14.07 -7.74 -29.18
N ALA A 44 12.94 -8.44 -29.35
CA ALA A 44 11.64 -7.95 -28.91
C ALA A 44 11.57 -7.73 -27.39
N ARG A 45 12.21 -8.61 -26.62
CA ARG A 45 12.30 -8.44 -25.16
C ARG A 45 13.15 -7.25 -24.78
N ALA A 46 14.31 -7.08 -25.41
CA ALA A 46 15.20 -5.95 -25.16
C ALA A 46 14.56 -4.61 -25.53
N LEU A 47 13.85 -4.53 -26.66
CA LEU A 47 13.10 -3.34 -27.05
C LEU A 47 12.02 -2.98 -26.01
N ARG A 48 11.23 -3.95 -25.57
CA ARG A 48 10.24 -3.71 -24.49
C ARG A 48 10.88 -3.22 -23.20
N SER A 49 12.04 -3.80 -22.82
CA SER A 49 12.76 -3.32 -21.62
C SER A 49 13.29 -1.89 -21.80
N CYS A 50 13.77 -1.52 -22.98
CA CYS A 50 14.16 -0.15 -23.28
C CYS A 50 12.96 0.82 -23.20
N GLU A 51 11.80 0.42 -23.70
CA GLU A 51 10.57 1.25 -23.61
C GLU A 51 10.16 1.47 -22.16
N VAL A 52 10.06 0.42 -21.35
CA VAL A 52 9.73 0.52 -19.92
C VAL A 52 10.71 1.43 -19.19
N LEU A 53 12.03 1.22 -19.38
CA LEU A 53 13.04 2.04 -18.74
C LEU A 53 13.01 3.51 -19.22
N SER A 54 12.69 3.75 -20.49
CA SER A 54 12.54 5.12 -21.01
C SER A 54 11.33 5.82 -20.39
N ASP A 55 10.23 5.10 -20.23
CA ASP A 55 9.03 5.62 -19.56
C ASP A 55 9.32 5.93 -18.09
N ASP A 56 10.03 5.06 -17.38
CA ASP A 56 10.43 5.25 -15.99
C ASP A 56 11.35 6.47 -15.81
N VAL A 57 12.37 6.61 -16.68
CA VAL A 57 13.29 7.76 -16.65
C VAL A 57 12.55 9.06 -17.00
N SER A 58 11.67 9.04 -17.99
CA SER A 58 10.84 10.19 -18.34
C SER A 58 9.92 10.59 -17.19
N ALA A 59 9.28 9.62 -16.53
CA ALA A 59 8.46 9.85 -15.35
C ALA A 59 9.26 10.50 -14.20
N ALA A 60 10.53 10.14 -14.04
CA ALA A 60 11.42 10.73 -13.06
C ALA A 60 11.87 12.16 -13.45
N LEU A 61 12.10 12.42 -14.74
CA LEU A 61 12.42 13.76 -15.24
C LEU A 61 11.27 14.75 -15.14
N ASP A 62 10.03 14.27 -15.24
CA ASP A 62 8.81 15.08 -15.12
C ASP A 62 8.45 15.49 -13.67
N LEU A 63 9.30 15.21 -12.68
CA LEU A 63 9.08 15.58 -11.29
C LEU A 63 9.02 17.09 -11.04
N ASP A 64 9.69 17.88 -11.89
CA ASP A 64 9.72 19.36 -11.82
C ASP A 64 8.51 20.03 -12.53
N GLY A 65 7.68 19.27 -13.21
CA GLY A 65 6.55 19.81 -13.94
C GLY A 65 5.50 20.40 -12.98
N GLY A 66 5.38 21.73 -12.97
CA GLY A 66 4.46 22.54 -12.19
C GLY A 66 3.00 22.02 -12.09
N PRO A 67 2.01 22.86 -11.78
CA PRO A 67 0.65 22.43 -11.44
C PRO A 67 -0.11 21.88 -12.67
N VAL A 68 0.30 20.72 -13.12
CA VAL A 68 -0.36 19.99 -14.21
C VAL A 68 -1.16 18.85 -13.58
N PRO A 69 -2.36 18.49 -14.13
CA PRO A 69 -3.08 17.30 -13.72
C PRO A 69 -2.15 16.10 -13.79
N GLY A 70 -1.83 15.49 -12.64
CA GLY A 70 -0.87 14.39 -12.57
C GLY A 70 0.30 14.65 -11.62
N ARG A 71 0.08 15.37 -10.51
CA ARG A 71 1.09 15.48 -9.45
C ARG A 71 1.70 14.12 -9.16
N LYS A 72 3.01 14.02 -9.30
CA LYS A 72 3.78 12.82 -8.96
C LYS A 72 4.47 13.05 -7.62
N VAL A 73 4.66 11.98 -6.87
CA VAL A 73 5.50 11.93 -5.68
C VAL A 73 6.68 11.02 -5.98
N ALA A 74 7.86 11.43 -5.53
CA ALA A 74 9.06 10.61 -5.62
C ALA A 74 9.63 10.34 -4.23
N TRP A 75 10.11 9.12 -4.03
CA TRP A 75 10.81 8.74 -2.81
C TRP A 75 11.89 7.72 -3.10
N THR A 76 12.84 7.60 -2.18
CA THR A 76 13.91 6.60 -2.28
C THR A 76 13.62 5.45 -1.31
N GLU A 77 13.80 4.23 -1.80
CA GLU A 77 13.74 2.98 -1.05
C GLU A 77 15.04 2.18 -1.17
N GLY A 78 15.14 1.14 -0.35
CA GLY A 78 16.29 0.23 -0.38
C GLY A 78 17.41 0.65 0.56
N SER A 79 18.53 -0.07 0.47
CA SER A 79 19.73 0.22 1.25
C SER A 79 20.60 1.28 0.57
N THR A 80 21.55 1.85 1.31
CA THR A 80 22.57 2.77 0.79
C THR A 80 23.39 2.17 -0.37
N HIS A 81 23.51 0.85 -0.44
CA HIS A 81 24.24 0.15 -1.51
C HIS A 81 23.37 -0.22 -2.71
N ARG A 82 22.04 -0.23 -2.55
CA ARG A 82 21.06 -0.50 -3.61
C ARG A 82 19.86 0.41 -3.45
N PRO A 83 20.03 1.72 -3.66
CA PRO A 83 18.91 2.64 -3.64
C PRO A 83 18.03 2.43 -4.88
N SER A 84 16.74 2.58 -4.72
CA SER A 84 15.80 2.68 -5.83
C SER A 84 15.04 4.00 -5.74
N LEU A 85 14.84 4.66 -6.87
CA LEU A 85 13.95 5.81 -6.99
C LEU A 85 12.57 5.30 -7.38
N GLN A 86 11.58 5.62 -6.57
CA GLN A 86 10.17 5.33 -6.84
C GLN A 86 9.47 6.63 -7.25
N VAL A 87 8.65 6.55 -8.28
CA VAL A 87 7.82 7.67 -8.76
C VAL A 87 6.41 7.17 -8.96
N ALA A 88 5.44 7.83 -8.35
CA ALA A 88 4.04 7.48 -8.50
C ALA A 88 3.15 8.72 -8.67
N PRO A 89 2.08 8.64 -9.46
CA PRO A 89 1.09 9.71 -9.50
C PRO A 89 0.34 9.76 -8.17
N ILE A 90 0.08 10.98 -7.67
CA ILE A 90 -0.77 11.19 -6.48
C ILE A 90 -2.23 10.94 -6.83
N ASP A 91 -2.63 11.27 -8.06
CA ASP A 91 -3.97 11.08 -8.59
C ASP A 91 -3.89 10.14 -9.81
N VAL A 92 -4.63 9.06 -9.73
CA VAL A 92 -4.68 8.04 -10.80
C VAL A 92 -5.81 8.26 -11.78
N ALA A 93 -6.74 9.19 -11.50
CA ALA A 93 -7.93 9.44 -12.30
C ALA A 93 -7.61 9.65 -13.78
N HIS A 94 -6.67 10.54 -14.07
CA HIS A 94 -6.25 10.85 -15.44
C HIS A 94 -5.60 9.66 -16.16
N VAL A 95 -4.83 8.84 -15.44
CA VAL A 95 -4.20 7.65 -16.01
C VAL A 95 -5.25 6.61 -16.38
N LEU A 96 -6.23 6.40 -15.51
CA LEU A 96 -7.31 5.46 -15.72
C LEU A 96 -8.25 5.94 -16.85
N ASP A 97 -8.57 7.22 -16.85
CA ASP A 97 -9.36 7.87 -17.89
C ASP A 97 -8.78 7.64 -19.29
N GLN A 98 -7.48 7.83 -19.46
CA GLN A 98 -6.82 7.67 -20.74
C GLN A 98 -6.55 6.23 -21.16
N ARG A 99 -6.24 5.35 -20.21
CA ARG A 99 -5.67 4.02 -20.52
C ARG A 99 -6.60 2.85 -20.27
N LEU A 100 -7.54 2.98 -19.33
CA LEU A 100 -8.36 1.86 -18.90
C LEU A 100 -9.80 1.97 -19.39
N TRP A 101 -10.49 3.05 -19.06
CA TRP A 101 -11.91 3.19 -19.32
C TRP A 101 -12.27 3.15 -20.79
N PRO A 102 -11.50 3.74 -21.74
CA PRO A 102 -11.82 3.68 -23.16
C PRO A 102 -11.66 2.28 -23.78
N THR A 103 -10.95 1.38 -23.11
CA THR A 103 -10.52 0.10 -23.71
C THR A 103 -11.12 -1.12 -23.02
N ARG A 104 -11.69 -0.98 -21.83
CA ARG A 104 -12.12 -2.11 -21.01
C ARG A 104 -13.42 -1.80 -20.28
N THR A 105 -14.29 -2.80 -20.21
CA THR A 105 -15.36 -2.87 -19.22
C THR A 105 -14.79 -3.41 -17.93
N VAL A 106 -15.01 -2.71 -16.82
CA VAL A 106 -14.42 -3.03 -15.52
C VAL A 106 -15.51 -3.15 -14.47
N VAL A 107 -15.41 -4.16 -13.63
CA VAL A 107 -16.25 -4.34 -12.44
C VAL A 107 -15.36 -4.16 -11.21
N LEU A 108 -15.75 -3.24 -10.33
CA LEU A 108 -15.09 -2.98 -9.06
C LEU A 108 -15.98 -3.49 -7.94
N THR A 109 -15.42 -4.27 -7.02
CA THR A 109 -16.14 -4.78 -5.87
C THR A 109 -15.36 -4.51 -4.60
N SER A 110 -16.05 -4.10 -3.55
CA SER A 110 -15.45 -3.91 -2.22
C SER A 110 -16.56 -4.00 -1.16
N ALA A 111 -16.19 -4.38 0.05
CA ALA A 111 -17.09 -4.30 1.20
C ALA A 111 -17.42 -2.84 1.58
N THR A 112 -16.54 -1.90 1.20
CA THR A 112 -16.72 -0.47 1.47
C THR A 112 -16.34 0.32 0.21
N VAL A 113 -17.34 0.83 -0.50
CA VAL A 113 -17.12 1.68 -1.67
C VAL A 113 -17.53 3.11 -1.31
N PRO A 114 -16.57 4.05 -1.21
CA PRO A 114 -16.91 5.43 -0.88
C PRO A 114 -17.66 6.10 -2.04
N ALA A 115 -18.65 6.93 -1.73
CA ALA A 115 -19.48 7.61 -2.72
C ALA A 115 -18.70 8.51 -3.71
N ASN A 116 -17.51 8.99 -3.30
CA ASN A 116 -16.63 9.80 -4.15
C ASN A 116 -15.66 8.98 -5.00
N LEU A 117 -15.77 7.64 -5.00
CA LEU A 117 -14.89 6.77 -5.76
C LEU A 117 -14.92 7.04 -7.27
N PRO A 118 -16.08 7.24 -7.92
CA PRO A 118 -16.11 7.54 -9.35
C PRO A 118 -15.24 8.74 -9.74
N GLY A 119 -15.31 9.84 -9.00
CA GLY A 119 -14.46 11.02 -9.25
C GLY A 119 -12.97 10.73 -9.04
N ARG A 120 -12.61 9.96 -8.01
CA ARG A 120 -11.22 9.59 -7.74
C ARG A 120 -10.62 8.63 -8.78
N LEU A 121 -11.47 7.94 -9.51
CA LEU A 121 -11.08 7.02 -10.59
C LEU A 121 -11.20 7.64 -11.99
N GLY A 122 -11.60 8.90 -12.10
CA GLY A 122 -11.79 9.56 -13.41
C GLY A 122 -12.98 9.01 -14.21
N LEU A 123 -14.02 8.53 -13.51
CA LEU A 123 -15.22 7.97 -14.15
C LEU A 123 -16.31 9.01 -14.42
N THR A 124 -16.09 10.29 -14.08
CA THR A 124 -17.12 11.33 -14.13
C THR A 124 -17.72 11.49 -15.53
N ASP A 125 -16.90 11.35 -16.57
CA ASP A 125 -17.30 11.50 -17.97
C ASP A 125 -17.52 10.15 -18.68
N HIS A 126 -17.47 9.04 -17.94
CA HIS A 126 -17.72 7.69 -18.44
C HIS A 126 -19.03 7.15 -17.93
N ASP A 127 -19.70 6.34 -18.77
CA ASP A 127 -20.90 5.61 -18.35
C ASP A 127 -20.52 4.59 -17.27
N HIS A 128 -21.10 4.74 -16.08
CA HIS A 128 -20.86 3.85 -14.96
C HIS A 128 -22.10 3.66 -14.10
N ARG A 129 -22.21 2.52 -13.49
CA ARG A 129 -23.25 2.18 -12.52
C ARG A 129 -22.62 1.93 -11.18
N PHE A 130 -23.14 2.57 -10.15
CA PHE A 130 -22.85 2.27 -8.75
C PHE A 130 -24.03 1.52 -8.14
N GLU A 131 -23.75 0.47 -7.42
CA GLU A 131 -24.78 -0.31 -6.72
C GLU A 131 -24.26 -0.67 -5.33
N ASP A 132 -25.02 -0.26 -4.32
CA ASP A 132 -24.82 -0.67 -2.94
C ASP A 132 -25.83 -1.80 -2.66
N VAL A 133 -25.32 -2.99 -2.41
CA VAL A 133 -26.13 -4.17 -2.14
C VAL A 133 -26.45 -4.32 -0.65
N GLY A 134 -26.07 -3.33 0.18
CA GLY A 134 -26.25 -3.35 1.61
C GLY A 134 -25.32 -4.31 2.34
N SER A 135 -25.55 -4.50 3.62
CA SER A 135 -24.80 -5.41 4.49
C SER A 135 -25.67 -6.60 4.90
N PRO A 136 -25.15 -7.83 4.83
CA PRO A 136 -25.85 -8.99 5.41
C PRO A 136 -25.77 -9.03 6.93
N PHE A 137 -24.98 -8.16 7.56
CA PHE A 137 -24.78 -8.14 9.01
C PHE A 137 -25.73 -7.18 9.70
N ASP A 138 -26.34 -7.61 10.79
CA ASP A 138 -27.17 -6.79 11.68
C ASP A 138 -26.29 -6.08 12.72
N PHE A 139 -25.60 -5.02 12.28
CA PHE A 139 -24.68 -4.29 13.14
C PHE A 139 -25.38 -3.61 14.32
N GLU A 140 -26.65 -3.23 14.20
CA GLU A 140 -27.39 -2.57 15.29
C GLU A 140 -27.56 -3.48 16.50
N ASN A 141 -27.76 -4.78 16.27
CA ASN A 141 -28.00 -5.73 17.35
C ASN A 141 -26.81 -6.64 17.68
N GLN A 142 -25.81 -6.71 16.78
CA GLN A 142 -24.69 -7.64 16.90
C GLN A 142 -23.33 -6.95 17.12
N SER A 143 -23.29 -5.61 17.16
CA SER A 143 -22.04 -4.90 17.41
C SER A 143 -22.17 -3.84 18.48
N LEU A 144 -21.07 -3.57 19.17
CA LEU A 144 -20.94 -2.51 20.16
C LEU A 144 -19.73 -1.64 19.80
N LEU A 145 -19.95 -0.35 19.57
CA LEU A 145 -18.88 0.61 19.42
C LEU A 145 -18.52 1.19 20.80
N TYR A 146 -17.32 0.87 21.28
CA TYR A 146 -16.76 1.47 22.48
C TYR A 146 -15.76 2.58 22.10
N CYS A 147 -15.89 3.76 22.69
CA CYS A 147 -14.99 4.86 22.51
C CYS A 147 -14.40 5.28 23.87
N ALA A 148 -13.10 5.13 24.04
CA ALA A 148 -12.40 5.56 25.26
C ALA A 148 -12.25 7.08 25.28
N THR A 149 -13.26 7.79 25.84
CA THR A 149 -13.33 9.27 25.85
C THR A 149 -12.50 9.92 26.96
N SER A 150 -12.02 9.13 27.93
CA SER A 150 -11.23 9.59 29.08
C SER A 150 -9.71 9.47 28.87
N MET A 151 -9.27 9.19 27.64
CA MET A 151 -7.86 9.08 27.33
C MET A 151 -7.15 10.43 27.42
N PRO A 152 -5.87 10.46 27.89
CA PRO A 152 -5.03 11.65 27.80
C PRO A 152 -4.85 12.14 26.36
N ASP A 153 -4.31 13.37 26.19
CA ASP A 153 -3.94 13.84 24.86
C ASP A 153 -2.83 12.93 24.28
N PRO A 154 -2.90 12.56 22.99
CA PRO A 154 -1.86 11.75 22.35
C PRO A 154 -0.43 12.30 22.42
N ARG A 155 -0.27 13.56 22.81
CA ARG A 155 1.02 14.24 23.00
C ARG A 155 1.55 14.15 24.43
N ASP A 156 0.73 13.71 25.37
CA ASP A 156 1.12 13.58 26.77
C ASP A 156 2.01 12.34 26.98
N ASP A 157 2.98 12.46 27.86
CA ASP A 157 3.91 11.37 28.17
C ASP A 157 3.20 10.11 28.70
N GLY A 158 2.08 10.25 29.39
CA GLY A 158 1.27 9.15 29.93
C GLY A 158 0.29 8.51 28.93
N PHE A 159 0.22 8.99 27.69
CA PHE A 159 -0.76 8.50 26.70
C PHE A 159 -0.58 7.02 26.36
N LEU A 160 0.67 6.57 26.15
CA LEU A 160 0.95 5.17 25.80
C LEU A 160 0.59 4.23 26.94
N ASP A 161 0.94 4.58 28.18
CA ASP A 161 0.61 3.77 29.35
C ASP A 161 -0.91 3.65 29.53
N ALA A 162 -1.64 4.77 29.38
CA ALA A 162 -3.10 4.75 29.40
C ALA A 162 -3.70 3.90 28.26
N CYS A 163 -3.10 3.89 27.07
CA CYS A 163 -3.50 3.00 25.97
C CYS A 163 -3.27 1.53 26.34
N HIS A 164 -2.14 1.19 26.94
CA HIS A 164 -1.84 -0.18 27.35
C HIS A 164 -2.82 -0.67 28.43
N ASP A 165 -3.12 0.17 29.42
CA ASP A 165 -4.07 -0.17 30.48
C ASP A 165 -5.50 -0.34 29.90
N GLU A 166 -5.87 0.45 28.89
CA GLU A 166 -7.16 0.32 28.23
C GLU A 166 -7.25 -0.95 27.38
N ILE A 167 -6.17 -1.30 26.66
CA ILE A 167 -6.10 -2.56 25.89
C ILE A 167 -6.20 -3.75 26.82
N GLU A 168 -5.54 -3.73 27.97
CA GLU A 168 -5.61 -4.79 28.98
C GLU A 168 -7.06 -4.98 29.49
N ARG A 169 -7.74 -3.89 29.87
CA ARG A 169 -9.13 -3.95 30.30
C ARG A 169 -10.08 -4.50 29.23
N LEU A 170 -9.87 -4.11 27.97
CA LEU A 170 -10.66 -4.63 26.85
C LEU A 170 -10.39 -6.11 26.59
N ALA A 171 -9.11 -6.55 26.71
CA ALA A 171 -8.75 -7.96 26.60
C ALA A 171 -9.37 -8.79 27.72
N GLU A 172 -9.38 -8.27 28.96
CA GLU A 172 -10.06 -8.92 30.09
C GLU A 172 -11.55 -9.05 29.85
N ALA A 173 -12.21 -7.97 29.39
CA ALA A 173 -13.63 -7.95 29.11
C ALA A 173 -14.05 -8.92 28.00
N SER A 174 -13.19 -9.15 27.00
CA SER A 174 -13.41 -10.09 25.89
C SER A 174 -12.93 -11.52 26.17
N GLY A 175 -12.18 -11.72 27.27
CA GLY A 175 -11.56 -13.01 27.54
C GLY A 175 -10.47 -13.38 26.54
N GLY A 176 -9.61 -12.43 26.19
CA GLY A 176 -8.73 -12.50 25.03
C GLY A 176 -9.50 -12.18 23.75
N ARG A 177 -9.45 -13.05 22.74
CA ARG A 177 -10.20 -12.93 21.46
C ARG A 177 -10.11 -11.53 20.83
N MET A 178 -8.94 -10.94 20.88
CA MET A 178 -8.71 -9.54 20.51
C MET A 178 -7.87 -9.42 19.24
N LEU A 179 -8.32 -8.62 18.30
CA LEU A 179 -7.50 -8.09 17.23
C LEU A 179 -7.20 -6.62 17.53
N ALA A 180 -5.98 -6.33 17.97
CA ALA A 180 -5.53 -4.98 18.27
C ALA A 180 -4.75 -4.39 17.08
N LEU A 181 -5.27 -3.30 16.51
CA LEU A 181 -4.74 -2.68 15.30
C LEU A 181 -4.13 -1.31 15.61
N PHE A 182 -2.87 -1.15 15.25
CA PHE A 182 -2.07 0.05 15.52
C PHE A 182 -1.81 0.86 14.23
N THR A 183 -1.73 2.17 14.36
CA THR A 183 -1.42 3.09 13.27
C THR A 183 0.07 3.20 12.97
N SER A 184 0.95 2.75 13.90
CA SER A 184 2.41 2.77 13.73
C SER A 184 3.07 1.51 14.30
N ARG A 185 4.22 1.14 13.72
CA ARG A 185 5.07 0.06 14.22
C ARG A 185 5.56 0.34 15.64
N ARG A 186 5.97 1.56 15.91
CA ARG A 186 6.45 1.95 17.23
C ARG A 186 5.39 1.71 18.32
N ALA A 187 4.13 2.08 18.06
CA ALA A 187 3.05 1.86 19.02
C ALA A 187 2.74 0.37 19.19
N LEU A 188 2.78 -0.41 18.10
CA LEU A 188 2.63 -1.86 18.14
C LEU A 188 3.71 -2.52 19.01
N ASP A 189 4.98 -2.22 18.73
CA ASP A 189 6.12 -2.83 19.42
C ASP A 189 6.10 -2.50 20.93
N ALA A 190 5.80 -1.23 21.27
CA ALA A 190 5.63 -0.78 22.67
C ALA A 190 4.47 -1.51 23.38
N ALA A 191 3.33 -1.69 22.69
CA ALA A 191 2.20 -2.40 23.29
C ALA A 191 2.49 -3.88 23.50
N VAL A 192 3.18 -4.54 22.56
CA VAL A 192 3.59 -5.94 22.70
C VAL A 192 4.58 -6.11 23.86
N GLU A 193 5.56 -5.20 23.98
CA GLU A 193 6.53 -5.20 25.07
C GLU A 193 5.85 -5.04 26.44
N ALA A 194 4.89 -4.11 26.53
CA ALA A 194 4.18 -3.81 27.78
C ALA A 194 3.17 -4.89 28.18
N LEU A 195 2.50 -5.53 27.22
CA LEU A 195 1.31 -6.33 27.48
C LEU A 195 1.53 -7.83 27.37
N ARG A 196 2.58 -8.30 26.71
CA ARG A 196 2.84 -9.74 26.51
C ARG A 196 2.91 -10.53 27.82
N ASP A 197 3.51 -9.96 28.86
CA ASP A 197 3.64 -10.59 30.16
C ASP A 197 2.52 -10.19 31.14
N ARG A 198 1.75 -9.15 30.84
CA ARG A 198 0.63 -8.69 31.66
C ARG A 198 -0.67 -9.47 31.36
N LEU A 199 -0.88 -9.80 30.07
CA LEU A 199 -2.07 -10.51 29.63
C LEU A 199 -1.96 -12.01 29.94
N PRO A 200 -2.99 -12.65 30.48
CA PRO A 200 -3.00 -14.07 30.73
C PRO A 200 -3.18 -14.90 29.45
N TRP A 201 -3.42 -14.24 28.31
CA TRP A 201 -3.59 -14.87 27.01
C TRP A 201 -2.36 -14.69 26.14
N ARG A 202 -2.19 -15.58 25.18
CA ARG A 202 -1.08 -15.50 24.23
C ARG A 202 -1.21 -14.25 23.35
N VAL A 203 -0.17 -13.43 23.33
CA VAL A 203 -0.06 -12.27 22.43
C VAL A 203 0.74 -12.68 21.21
N LEU A 204 0.09 -12.65 20.05
CA LEU A 204 0.66 -12.86 18.73
C LEU A 204 1.06 -11.51 18.13
N HIS A 205 2.33 -11.35 17.75
CA HIS A 205 2.82 -10.17 17.03
C HIS A 205 2.81 -10.43 15.53
N GLN A 206 2.48 -9.43 14.72
CA GLN A 206 2.38 -9.58 13.26
C GLN A 206 3.63 -10.11 12.56
N ASP A 207 4.81 -10.03 13.18
CA ASP A 207 6.08 -10.51 12.62
C ASP A 207 6.54 -11.84 13.23
N ASP A 208 5.79 -12.43 14.15
CA ASP A 208 6.14 -13.72 14.75
C ASP A 208 6.17 -14.83 13.68
N MET A 209 5.36 -14.67 12.61
CA MET A 209 5.31 -15.61 11.49
C MET A 209 4.70 -14.97 10.23
N PRO A 210 4.79 -15.62 9.04
CA PRO A 210 4.11 -15.15 7.83
C PRO A 210 2.60 -14.98 8.03
N LYS A 211 2.00 -13.92 7.47
CA LYS A 211 0.58 -13.56 7.67
C LYS A 211 -0.41 -14.74 7.54
N PRO A 212 -0.33 -15.63 6.54
CA PRO A 212 -1.28 -16.74 6.45
C PRO A 212 -1.23 -17.70 7.64
N LEU A 213 -0.03 -17.98 8.15
CA LEU A 213 0.16 -18.82 9.33
C LEU A 213 -0.31 -18.11 10.59
N LEU A 214 -0.02 -16.83 10.72
CA LEU A 214 -0.44 -16.00 11.84
C LEU A 214 -1.97 -15.95 11.97
N VAL A 215 -2.66 -15.76 10.85
CA VAL A 215 -4.14 -15.75 10.83
C VAL A 215 -4.71 -17.12 11.15
N ALA A 216 -4.09 -18.20 10.65
CA ALA A 216 -4.51 -19.56 10.98
C ALA A 216 -4.31 -19.89 12.47
N GLU A 217 -3.18 -19.47 13.04
CA GLU A 217 -2.90 -19.63 14.46
C GLU A 217 -3.88 -18.87 15.33
N PHE A 218 -4.16 -17.60 14.99
CA PHE A 218 -5.14 -16.77 15.67
C PHE A 218 -6.56 -17.35 15.59
N ALA A 219 -6.94 -17.90 14.44
CA ALA A 219 -8.24 -18.55 14.26
C ALA A 219 -8.38 -19.87 15.06
N THR A 220 -7.26 -20.55 15.34
CA THR A 220 -7.25 -21.82 16.08
C THR A 220 -7.25 -21.59 17.57
N ASP A 221 -6.55 -20.57 18.05
CA ASP A 221 -6.52 -20.19 19.48
C ASP A 221 -7.53 -19.08 19.75
N GLU A 222 -8.75 -19.49 20.06
CA GLU A 222 -9.90 -18.57 20.29
C GLU A 222 -9.67 -17.57 21.42
N THR A 223 -8.69 -17.77 22.28
CA THR A 223 -8.38 -16.86 23.40
C THR A 223 -7.20 -15.95 23.16
N SER A 224 -6.46 -16.13 22.08
CA SER A 224 -5.29 -15.31 21.77
C SER A 224 -5.63 -13.87 21.43
N CYS A 225 -4.63 -13.00 21.57
CA CYS A 225 -4.69 -11.60 21.18
C CYS A 225 -3.71 -11.38 20.01
N LEU A 226 -4.20 -10.94 18.86
CA LEU A 226 -3.38 -10.64 17.68
C LEU A 226 -3.14 -9.14 17.58
N PHE A 227 -1.88 -8.73 17.64
CA PHE A 227 -1.46 -7.34 17.56
C PHE A 227 -0.79 -7.07 16.21
N GLY A 228 -1.27 -6.05 15.49
CA GLY A 228 -0.74 -5.73 14.17
C GLY A 228 -0.99 -4.31 13.69
N THR A 229 -0.44 -4.01 12.54
CA THR A 229 -0.61 -2.72 11.88
C THR A 229 -1.48 -2.85 10.62
N ARG A 230 -1.45 -1.84 9.77
CA ARG A 230 -2.26 -1.70 8.55
C ARG A 230 -2.33 -2.97 7.68
N GLY A 231 -1.30 -3.82 7.68
CA GLY A 231 -1.28 -5.08 6.94
C GLY A 231 -2.35 -6.08 7.37
N LEU A 232 -2.87 -5.94 8.60
CA LEU A 232 -3.91 -6.78 9.19
C LEU A 232 -5.29 -6.11 9.25
N TRP A 233 -5.43 -4.85 8.76
CA TRP A 233 -6.73 -4.16 8.74
C TRP A 233 -7.69 -4.72 7.69
N HIS A 234 -7.17 -5.48 6.72
CA HIS A 234 -7.94 -6.10 5.65
C HIS A 234 -7.52 -7.55 5.43
N GLY A 235 -8.45 -8.37 4.97
CA GLY A 235 -8.18 -9.75 4.57
C GLY A 235 -7.88 -10.68 5.76
N ILE A 236 -8.49 -10.41 6.90
CA ILE A 236 -8.64 -11.34 8.01
C ILE A 236 -10.11 -11.67 8.11
N ASP A 237 -10.41 -12.95 8.05
CA ASP A 237 -11.75 -13.52 8.26
C ASP A 237 -11.59 -14.64 9.27
N VAL A 238 -11.96 -14.35 10.51
CA VAL A 238 -11.89 -15.30 11.63
C VAL A 238 -13.28 -15.33 12.25
N PRO A 239 -13.95 -16.48 12.21
CA PRO A 239 -15.21 -16.66 12.92
C PRO A 239 -15.00 -16.44 14.41
N GLY A 240 -15.88 -15.66 15.03
CA GLY A 240 -15.82 -15.35 16.47
C GLY A 240 -17.15 -15.49 17.15
#